data_4a47964c49267915e58d69276faf2634
#
_entry.id   4a47964c49267915e58d69276faf2634
#
_cell.length_a   1.000
_cell.length_b   1.000
_cell.length_c   1.000
_cell.angle_alpha   90.00
_cell.angle_beta   90.00
_cell.angle_gamma   90.00
#
_symmetry.space_group_name_H-M   'P 1'
#
loop_
_entity.id
_entity.type
_entity.pdbx_description
1 polymer ?
#
loop_
_entity_poly.entity_id
_entity_poly.type
_entity_poly.pdbx_seq_one_letter_code
_entity_poly.pdbx_strand_id
1 'polypeptide(L)'
;MDQTTDTGGRILLVDDEAAILRTFRYCLEDRGYTVVTAASASQAEAILQRQVFDLCFLDLRLGEDNGLDVLQQMRVLAPWMRVVIVTAHSAVDTAVDAMQAGAADYLVKPCSPEQLRLSAAKQLEVRQMAARLEALEGEVQKRSDALGSYSPAMMNVLETARQVADTDANILILGESGTGKGELSRAIHNWSRRSKKAFITINCPSLSADLMESELFGHNRGAFTGATESTLGRVNQADGGTLFLDEIGDFPLALQPKLLRFIQDKEYERVGDPVTRRADVRILAATNLNLEEMVREGKFREDLLYRLNVITLNLPPMRERPEDVLTLAERFLAFFVKSYGRPA
;
A
#
# COMPACT_ATOMS: atom_id res chain seq x y z
N MET A 1 27.87 -25.78 5.16
CA MET A 1 27.30 -25.47 3.83
C MET A 1 26.44 -24.22 4.01
N ASP A 2 27.10 -23.07 3.84
CA ASP A 2 26.46 -21.74 4.02
C ASP A 2 25.46 -21.51 2.91
N GLN A 3 24.22 -21.30 3.31
CA GLN A 3 23.23 -20.68 2.44
C GLN A 3 23.55 -19.18 2.41
N THR A 4 24.39 -18.78 1.46
CA THR A 4 24.50 -17.36 1.09
C THR A 4 23.15 -16.95 0.52
N THR A 5 22.35 -16.26 1.34
CA THR A 5 21.20 -15.48 0.89
C THR A 5 21.71 -14.50 -0.17
N ASP A 6 21.27 -14.68 -1.40
CA ASP A 6 21.51 -13.77 -2.53
C ASP A 6 20.80 -12.42 -2.23
N THR A 7 21.49 -11.58 -1.46
CA THR A 7 21.03 -10.22 -1.10
C THR A 7 21.61 -9.16 -2.03
N GLY A 8 22.31 -9.57 -3.07
CA GLY A 8 22.97 -8.68 -4.01
C GLY A 8 22.04 -8.23 -5.13
N GLY A 9 21.58 -6.97 -5.14
CA GLY A 9 20.89 -6.35 -6.27
C GLY A 9 21.71 -6.42 -7.56
N ARG A 10 21.03 -6.39 -8.72
CA ARG A 10 21.68 -6.41 -10.05
C ARG A 10 21.89 -4.99 -10.53
N ILE A 11 23.14 -4.65 -10.86
CA ILE A 11 23.57 -3.30 -11.24
C ILE A 11 24.11 -3.30 -12.67
N LEU A 12 23.63 -2.37 -13.50
CA LEU A 12 24.19 -2.06 -14.81
C LEU A 12 25.10 -0.83 -14.70
N LEU A 13 26.32 -0.93 -15.22
CA LEU A 13 27.24 0.20 -15.36
C LEU A 13 27.37 0.58 -16.83
N VAL A 14 27.15 1.83 -17.14
CA VAL A 14 27.22 2.35 -18.51
C VAL A 14 28.17 3.55 -18.58
N ASP A 15 29.32 3.35 -19.19
CA ASP A 15 30.41 4.34 -19.28
C ASP A 15 31.33 3.96 -20.45
N ASP A 16 31.76 4.90 -21.27
CA ASP A 16 32.66 4.62 -22.40
C ASP A 16 34.12 4.43 -21.95
N GLU A 17 34.47 4.82 -20.72
CA GLU A 17 35.79 4.65 -20.13
C GLU A 17 35.96 3.27 -19.49
N ALA A 18 36.66 2.35 -20.17
CA ALA A 18 36.90 0.99 -19.67
C ALA A 18 37.62 0.92 -18.31
N ALA A 19 38.40 1.96 -17.94
CA ALA A 19 39.06 2.06 -16.64
C ALA A 19 38.04 2.32 -15.50
N ILE A 20 37.06 3.17 -15.75
CA ILE A 20 35.98 3.48 -14.80
C ILE A 20 35.10 2.26 -14.61
N LEU A 21 34.66 1.62 -15.68
CA LEU A 21 33.87 0.38 -15.63
C LEU A 21 34.54 -0.69 -14.77
N ARG A 22 35.86 -0.92 -14.94
CA ARG A 22 36.61 -1.90 -14.13
C ARG A 22 36.66 -1.54 -12.67
N THR A 23 36.92 -0.26 -12.37
CA THR A 23 37.04 0.23 -10.99
C THR A 23 35.69 0.16 -10.27
N PHE A 24 34.63 0.64 -10.89
CA PHE A 24 33.29 0.63 -10.32
C PHE A 24 32.76 -0.80 -10.14
N ARG A 25 32.99 -1.65 -11.14
CA ARG A 25 32.63 -3.06 -11.08
C ARG A 25 33.29 -3.74 -9.86
N TYR A 26 34.61 -3.60 -9.71
CA TYR A 26 35.34 -4.16 -8.57
C TYR A 26 34.77 -3.66 -7.23
N CYS A 27 34.52 -2.34 -7.11
CA CYS A 27 34.00 -1.72 -5.89
C CYS A 27 32.61 -2.24 -5.50
N LEU A 28 31.76 -2.58 -6.46
CA LEU A 28 30.40 -3.04 -6.23
C LEU A 28 30.33 -4.56 -6.04
N GLU A 29 31.09 -5.32 -6.84
CA GLU A 29 31.18 -6.80 -6.68
C GLU A 29 31.78 -7.18 -5.31
N ASP A 30 32.71 -6.42 -4.76
CA ASP A 30 33.26 -6.58 -3.40
C ASP A 30 32.19 -6.49 -2.28
N ARG A 31 31.02 -5.90 -2.59
CA ARG A 31 29.86 -5.82 -1.69
C ARG A 31 28.77 -6.85 -2.00
N GLY A 32 29.04 -7.80 -2.89
CA GLY A 32 28.12 -8.88 -3.24
C GLY A 32 27.07 -8.52 -4.28
N TYR A 33 27.19 -7.37 -4.98
CA TYR A 33 26.28 -7.03 -6.06
C TYR A 33 26.68 -7.75 -7.35
N THR A 34 25.68 -8.12 -8.16
CA THR A 34 25.92 -8.65 -9.52
C THR A 34 26.02 -7.49 -10.48
N VAL A 35 27.19 -7.30 -11.11
CA VAL A 35 27.46 -6.14 -11.95
C VAL A 35 27.65 -6.55 -13.40
N VAL A 36 26.93 -5.88 -14.32
CA VAL A 36 27.12 -5.99 -15.77
C VAL A 36 27.54 -4.61 -16.31
N THR A 37 28.41 -4.60 -17.30
CA THR A 37 28.97 -3.36 -17.87
C THR A 37 28.59 -3.20 -19.33
N ALA A 38 28.33 -1.97 -19.76
CA ALA A 38 28.11 -1.57 -21.14
C ALA A 38 29.01 -0.36 -21.46
N ALA A 39 29.62 -0.34 -22.63
CA ALA A 39 30.50 0.74 -23.08
C ALA A 39 29.81 1.73 -24.03
N SER A 40 28.51 1.54 -24.33
CA SER A 40 27.71 2.41 -25.20
C SER A 40 26.23 2.29 -24.88
N ALA A 41 25.44 3.26 -25.34
CA ALA A 41 23.97 3.23 -25.24
C ALA A 41 23.37 2.00 -25.91
N SER A 42 23.79 1.67 -27.12
CA SER A 42 23.30 0.51 -27.86
C SER A 42 23.60 -0.83 -27.18
N GLN A 43 24.76 -0.95 -26.54
CA GLN A 43 25.10 -2.13 -25.74
C GLN A 43 24.23 -2.22 -24.48
N ALA A 44 23.99 -1.11 -23.79
CA ALA A 44 23.14 -1.06 -22.63
C ALA A 44 21.68 -1.45 -22.98
N GLU A 45 21.15 -0.97 -24.08
CA GLU A 45 19.83 -1.33 -24.59
C GLU A 45 19.71 -2.83 -24.88
N ALA A 46 20.66 -3.40 -25.60
CA ALA A 46 20.69 -4.83 -25.93
C ALA A 46 20.75 -5.71 -24.66
N ILE A 47 21.43 -5.26 -23.60
CA ILE A 47 21.50 -5.92 -22.30
C ILE A 47 20.15 -5.84 -21.58
N LEU A 48 19.52 -4.64 -21.54
CA LEU A 48 18.22 -4.42 -20.90
C LEU A 48 17.08 -5.22 -21.52
N GLN A 49 17.15 -5.49 -22.81
CA GLN A 49 16.19 -6.38 -23.50
C GLN A 49 16.29 -7.85 -23.06
N ARG A 50 17.43 -8.26 -22.51
CA ARG A 50 17.70 -9.68 -22.16
C ARG A 50 17.78 -9.93 -20.66
N GLN A 51 18.03 -8.91 -19.86
CA GLN A 51 18.28 -9.04 -18.43
C GLN A 51 17.62 -7.91 -17.66
N VAL A 52 17.19 -8.21 -16.42
CA VAL A 52 16.55 -7.26 -15.52
C VAL A 52 17.59 -6.73 -14.52
N PHE A 53 17.58 -5.42 -14.26
CA PHE A 53 18.44 -4.75 -13.31
C PHE A 53 17.60 -3.91 -12.33
N ASP A 54 18.13 -3.71 -11.13
CA ASP A 54 17.51 -2.91 -10.07
C ASP A 54 18.04 -1.47 -10.09
N LEU A 55 19.31 -1.30 -10.49
CA LEU A 55 20.01 -0.03 -10.50
C LEU A 55 20.90 0.08 -11.75
N CYS A 56 21.00 1.28 -12.31
CA CYS A 56 21.96 1.63 -13.34
C CYS A 56 22.78 2.85 -12.89
N PHE A 57 24.10 2.77 -13.05
CA PHE A 57 24.97 3.95 -13.07
C PHE A 57 25.27 4.29 -14.52
N LEU A 58 24.88 5.49 -14.94
CA LEU A 58 24.94 5.94 -16.34
C LEU A 58 25.82 7.19 -16.44
N ASP A 59 26.83 7.14 -17.28
CA ASP A 59 27.56 8.38 -17.62
C ASP A 59 26.69 9.31 -18.46
N LEU A 60 26.80 10.58 -18.20
CA LEU A 60 26.13 11.63 -18.96
C LEU A 60 26.71 11.79 -20.38
N ARG A 61 27.97 11.43 -20.58
CA ARG A 61 28.64 11.46 -21.88
C ARG A 61 29.08 10.06 -22.28
N LEU A 62 28.45 9.51 -23.31
CA LEU A 62 28.74 8.18 -23.85
C LEU A 62 29.20 8.31 -25.30
N GLY A 63 30.46 8.71 -25.48
CA GLY A 63 30.99 9.00 -26.82
C GLY A 63 30.22 10.16 -27.49
N GLU A 64 29.43 9.85 -28.53
CA GLU A 64 28.59 10.83 -29.24
C GLU A 64 27.16 10.92 -28.62
N ASP A 65 26.75 9.97 -27.78
CA ASP A 65 25.41 9.91 -27.20
C ASP A 65 25.28 10.82 -25.98
N ASN A 66 24.09 11.48 -25.86
CA ASN A 66 23.74 12.25 -24.69
C ASN A 66 23.10 11.34 -23.64
N GLY A 67 23.70 11.21 -22.47
CA GLY A 67 23.20 10.36 -21.38
C GLY A 67 21.79 10.70 -20.90
N LEU A 68 21.29 11.93 -21.10
CA LEU A 68 19.89 12.26 -20.78
C LEU A 68 18.90 11.59 -21.74
N ASP A 69 19.24 11.51 -23.02
CA ASP A 69 18.41 10.82 -24.00
C ASP A 69 18.41 9.30 -23.73
N VAL A 70 19.57 8.76 -23.36
CA VAL A 70 19.73 7.35 -22.93
C VAL A 70 18.92 7.07 -21.66
N LEU A 71 18.92 7.98 -20.69
CA LEU A 71 18.10 7.87 -19.48
C LEU A 71 16.61 7.77 -19.81
N GLN A 72 16.09 8.59 -20.73
CA GLN A 72 14.69 8.56 -21.13
C GLN A 72 14.34 7.22 -21.80
N GLN A 73 15.20 6.71 -22.67
CA GLN A 73 15.01 5.40 -23.31
C GLN A 73 15.03 4.27 -22.27
N MET A 74 15.96 4.27 -21.33
CA MET A 74 16.03 3.29 -20.24
C MET A 74 14.78 3.30 -19.36
N ARG A 75 14.19 4.46 -19.09
CA ARG A 75 12.95 4.56 -18.32
C ARG A 75 11.74 3.97 -19.04
N VAL A 76 11.73 3.97 -20.35
CA VAL A 76 10.68 3.29 -21.14
C VAL A 76 10.89 1.76 -21.11
N LEU A 77 12.13 1.30 -21.29
CA LEU A 77 12.48 -0.12 -21.34
C LEU A 77 12.42 -0.80 -19.95
N ALA A 78 12.81 -0.10 -18.91
CA ALA A 78 12.91 -0.62 -17.54
C ALA A 78 12.40 0.42 -16.51
N PRO A 79 11.09 0.72 -16.46
CA PRO A 79 10.53 1.78 -15.61
C PRO A 79 10.73 1.54 -14.10
N TRP A 80 10.97 0.29 -13.71
CA TRP A 80 11.27 -0.10 -12.32
C TRP A 80 12.71 0.15 -11.91
N MET A 81 13.67 0.25 -12.90
CA MET A 81 15.09 0.38 -12.64
C MET A 81 15.43 1.81 -12.19
N ARG A 82 16.18 1.90 -11.10
CA ARG A 82 16.69 3.19 -10.62
C ARG A 82 17.91 3.58 -11.45
N VAL A 83 17.99 4.84 -11.91
CA VAL A 83 19.15 5.30 -12.68
C VAL A 83 19.84 6.44 -11.94
N VAL A 84 21.13 6.28 -11.66
CA VAL A 84 22.03 7.29 -11.08
C VAL A 84 22.93 7.82 -12.18
N ILE A 85 22.92 9.11 -12.41
CA ILE A 85 23.82 9.76 -13.36
C ILE A 85 25.20 9.93 -12.73
N VAL A 86 26.25 9.58 -13.46
CA VAL A 86 27.66 9.78 -13.04
C VAL A 86 28.36 10.60 -14.10
N THR A 87 28.93 11.77 -13.76
CA THR A 87 29.50 12.67 -14.76
C THR A 87 30.68 13.48 -14.24
N ALA A 88 31.56 13.87 -15.14
CA ALA A 88 32.70 14.80 -14.86
C ALA A 88 32.26 16.27 -14.72
N HIS A 89 31.03 16.63 -15.09
CA HIS A 89 30.53 18.00 -15.02
C HIS A 89 29.79 18.24 -13.72
N SER A 90 30.27 19.24 -12.95
CA SER A 90 29.70 19.64 -11.67
C SER A 90 28.73 20.83 -11.79
N ALA A 91 28.27 21.18 -13.00
CA ALA A 91 27.34 22.28 -13.18
C ALA A 91 25.98 21.97 -12.55
N VAL A 92 25.44 22.89 -11.77
CA VAL A 92 24.17 22.76 -11.06
C VAL A 92 23.02 22.51 -12.05
N ASP A 93 23.05 23.19 -13.19
CA ASP A 93 22.02 23.08 -14.24
C ASP A 93 21.93 21.63 -14.78
N THR A 94 23.07 20.97 -14.99
CA THR A 94 23.11 19.59 -15.49
C THR A 94 22.56 18.57 -14.49
N ALA A 95 22.77 18.81 -13.19
CA ALA A 95 22.17 17.98 -12.14
C ALA A 95 20.65 18.17 -12.07
N VAL A 96 20.18 19.41 -12.22
CA VAL A 96 18.73 19.72 -12.25
C VAL A 96 18.08 19.05 -13.46
N ASP A 97 18.69 19.16 -14.65
CA ASP A 97 18.18 18.54 -15.87
C ASP A 97 18.10 17.00 -15.74
N ALA A 98 19.11 16.36 -15.15
CA ALA A 98 19.13 14.94 -14.90
C ALA A 98 17.98 14.51 -13.95
N MET A 99 17.77 15.25 -12.85
CA MET A 99 16.67 14.97 -11.92
C MET A 99 15.30 15.21 -12.56
N GLN A 100 15.14 16.24 -13.37
CA GLN A 100 13.89 16.49 -14.12
C GLN A 100 13.63 15.41 -15.17
N ALA A 101 14.67 14.88 -15.82
CA ALA A 101 14.58 13.75 -16.73
C ALA A 101 14.26 12.42 -16.00
N GLY A 102 14.29 12.42 -14.66
CA GLY A 102 13.89 11.30 -13.81
C GLY A 102 15.03 10.42 -13.34
N ALA A 103 16.25 10.94 -13.28
CA ALA A 103 17.34 10.29 -12.54
C ALA A 103 16.99 10.15 -11.06
N ALA A 104 17.43 9.05 -10.46
CA ALA A 104 17.19 8.76 -9.05
C ALA A 104 18.20 9.46 -8.12
N ASP A 105 19.38 9.77 -8.65
CA ASP A 105 20.47 10.46 -7.96
C ASP A 105 21.51 10.93 -8.98
N TYR A 106 22.51 11.68 -8.51
CA TYR A 106 23.56 12.27 -9.33
C TYR A 106 24.91 12.20 -8.59
N LEU A 107 25.96 11.71 -9.25
CA LEU A 107 27.32 11.63 -8.74
C LEU A 107 28.30 12.37 -9.64
N VAL A 108 29.24 13.09 -9.04
CA VAL A 108 30.29 13.81 -9.77
C VAL A 108 31.58 13.01 -9.78
N LYS A 109 32.18 12.82 -10.95
CA LYS A 109 33.54 12.24 -11.11
C LYS A 109 34.61 13.28 -10.72
N PRO A 110 35.69 12.90 -10.00
CA PRO A 110 35.94 11.57 -9.47
C PRO A 110 35.11 11.27 -8.23
N CYS A 111 34.33 10.22 -8.22
CA CYS A 111 33.61 9.76 -7.05
C CYS A 111 34.43 8.69 -6.29
N SER A 112 34.40 8.77 -4.95
CA SER A 112 35.10 7.78 -4.14
C SER A 112 34.36 6.44 -4.16
N PRO A 113 35.07 5.31 -3.92
CA PRO A 113 34.42 4.02 -3.74
C PRO A 113 33.31 4.00 -2.69
N GLU A 114 33.46 4.78 -1.63
CA GLU A 114 32.47 4.92 -0.56
C GLU A 114 31.20 5.64 -1.03
N GLN A 115 31.34 6.71 -1.81
CA GLN A 115 30.20 7.44 -2.40
C GLN A 115 29.41 6.53 -3.35
N LEU A 116 30.11 5.76 -4.20
CA LEU A 116 29.49 4.82 -5.12
C LEU A 116 28.70 3.74 -4.36
N ARG A 117 29.33 3.14 -3.32
CA ARG A 117 28.70 2.11 -2.48
C ARG A 117 27.49 2.64 -1.71
N LEU A 118 27.58 3.84 -1.15
CA LEU A 118 26.51 4.48 -0.41
C LEU A 118 25.32 4.78 -1.33
N SER A 119 25.57 5.32 -2.53
CA SER A 119 24.52 5.56 -3.52
C SER A 119 23.87 4.25 -3.97
N ALA A 120 24.66 3.20 -4.25
CA ALA A 120 24.12 1.88 -4.59
C ALA A 120 23.21 1.33 -3.50
N ALA A 121 23.67 1.31 -2.25
CA ALA A 121 22.91 0.81 -1.12
C ALA A 121 21.57 1.56 -0.95
N LYS A 122 21.61 2.90 -0.95
CA LYS A 122 20.43 3.77 -0.84
C LYS A 122 19.39 3.50 -1.95
N GLN A 123 19.86 3.44 -3.21
CA GLN A 123 18.94 3.27 -4.34
C GLN A 123 18.35 1.87 -4.42
N LEU A 124 19.12 0.84 -4.06
CA LEU A 124 18.62 -0.53 -3.99
C LEU A 124 17.62 -0.73 -2.85
N GLU A 125 17.83 -0.10 -1.69
CA GLU A 125 16.87 -0.11 -0.59
C GLU A 125 15.52 0.51 -1.02
N VAL A 126 15.54 1.69 -1.66
CA VAL A 126 14.33 2.33 -2.20
C VAL A 126 13.66 1.44 -3.24
N ARG A 127 14.42 0.78 -4.12
CA ARG A 127 13.87 -0.16 -5.12
C ARG A 127 13.22 -1.38 -4.47
N GLN A 128 13.85 -1.96 -3.44
CA GLN A 128 13.29 -3.08 -2.69
C GLN A 128 12.00 -2.69 -1.95
N MET A 129 11.96 -1.51 -1.34
CA MET A 129 10.74 -1.00 -0.71
C MET A 129 9.61 -0.82 -1.72
N ALA A 130 9.91 -0.22 -2.89
CA ALA A 130 8.92 -0.06 -3.96
C ALA A 130 8.40 -1.42 -4.48
N ALA A 131 9.30 -2.38 -4.74
CA ALA A 131 8.93 -3.73 -5.16
C ALA A 131 8.08 -4.46 -4.11
N ARG A 132 8.37 -4.25 -2.82
CA ARG A 132 7.59 -4.84 -1.73
C ARG A 132 6.19 -4.23 -1.64
N LEU A 133 6.06 -2.91 -1.84
CA LEU A 133 4.78 -2.23 -1.94
C LEU A 133 3.97 -2.74 -3.15
N GLU A 134 4.57 -2.80 -4.34
CA GLU A 134 3.94 -3.34 -5.55
C GLU A 134 3.46 -4.79 -5.36
N ALA A 135 4.26 -5.63 -4.70
CA ALA A 135 3.89 -7.01 -4.38
C ALA A 135 2.70 -7.08 -3.41
N LEU A 136 2.70 -6.24 -2.35
CA LEU A 136 1.60 -6.15 -1.39
C LEU A 136 0.32 -5.60 -2.04
N GLU A 137 0.42 -4.58 -2.87
CA GLU A 137 -0.70 -4.04 -3.65
C GLU A 137 -1.25 -5.08 -4.63
N GLY A 138 -0.39 -5.82 -5.31
CA GLY A 138 -0.77 -6.93 -6.20
C GLY A 138 -1.45 -8.08 -5.46
N GLU A 139 -1.05 -8.41 -4.23
CA GLU A 139 -1.73 -9.40 -3.39
C GLU A 139 -3.11 -8.89 -2.93
N VAL A 140 -3.22 -7.62 -2.57
CA VAL A 140 -4.49 -6.99 -2.20
C VAL A 140 -5.45 -6.97 -3.39
N GLN A 141 -4.96 -6.62 -4.58
CA GLN A 141 -5.77 -6.60 -5.81
C GLN A 141 -6.23 -8.01 -6.19
N LYS A 142 -5.34 -9.01 -6.13
CA LYS A 142 -5.70 -10.43 -6.38
C LYS A 142 -6.72 -10.97 -5.37
N ARG A 143 -6.70 -10.48 -4.12
CA ARG A 143 -7.71 -10.85 -3.12
C ARG A 143 -9.07 -10.23 -3.43
N SER A 144 -9.12 -8.99 -3.91
CA SER A 144 -10.38 -8.36 -4.29
C SER A 144 -10.99 -8.96 -5.57
N ASP A 145 -10.16 -9.33 -6.53
CA ASP A 145 -10.61 -10.05 -7.74
C ASP A 145 -10.99 -11.51 -7.44
N ALA A 146 -10.52 -12.05 -6.31
CA ALA A 146 -10.85 -13.38 -5.83
C ALA A 146 -12.24 -13.50 -5.16
N LEU A 147 -12.97 -12.39 -4.93
CA LEU A 147 -14.35 -12.39 -4.49
C LEU A 147 -15.31 -12.81 -5.62
N GLY A 148 -15.03 -13.95 -6.25
CA GLY A 148 -15.96 -14.62 -7.14
C GLY A 148 -16.84 -15.57 -6.33
N SER A 149 -18.10 -15.66 -6.68
CA SER A 149 -19.05 -16.61 -6.12
C SER A 149 -19.84 -17.24 -7.26
N TYR A 150 -20.26 -18.49 -7.06
CA TYR A 150 -21.19 -19.20 -7.94
C TYR A 150 -22.60 -19.21 -7.36
N SER A 151 -22.77 -18.81 -6.12
CA SER A 151 -24.08 -18.69 -5.48
C SER A 151 -24.83 -17.47 -6.01
N PRO A 152 -26.07 -17.60 -6.52
CA PRO A 152 -26.88 -16.48 -6.99
C PRO A 152 -27.10 -15.41 -5.91
N ALA A 153 -27.30 -15.83 -4.66
CA ALA A 153 -27.50 -14.90 -3.55
C ALA A 153 -26.27 -14.00 -3.33
N MET A 154 -25.07 -14.58 -3.34
CA MET A 154 -23.83 -13.81 -3.18
C MET A 154 -23.50 -12.99 -4.43
N MET A 155 -23.80 -13.48 -5.63
CA MET A 155 -23.62 -12.73 -6.87
C MET A 155 -24.42 -11.42 -6.87
N ASN A 156 -25.67 -11.45 -6.42
CA ASN A 156 -26.50 -10.24 -6.27
C ASN A 156 -25.88 -9.23 -5.29
N VAL A 157 -25.32 -9.70 -4.18
CA VAL A 157 -24.61 -8.83 -3.21
C VAL A 157 -23.38 -8.20 -3.86
N LEU A 158 -22.57 -8.98 -4.60
CA LEU A 158 -21.39 -8.49 -5.28
C LEU A 158 -21.72 -7.48 -6.39
N GLU A 159 -22.79 -7.72 -7.13
CA GLU A 159 -23.26 -6.80 -8.17
C GLU A 159 -23.69 -5.46 -7.56
N THR A 160 -24.53 -5.51 -6.51
CA THR A 160 -24.94 -4.30 -5.77
C THR A 160 -23.71 -3.58 -5.20
N ALA A 161 -22.78 -4.30 -4.60
CA ALA A 161 -21.56 -3.75 -4.03
C ALA A 161 -20.71 -3.02 -5.09
N ARG A 162 -20.60 -3.56 -6.31
CA ARG A 162 -19.90 -2.91 -7.43
C ARG A 162 -20.61 -1.63 -7.89
N GLN A 163 -21.93 -1.65 -8.00
CA GLN A 163 -22.71 -0.48 -8.41
C GLN A 163 -22.56 0.70 -7.43
N VAL A 164 -22.51 0.39 -6.12
CA VAL A 164 -22.39 1.43 -5.07
C VAL A 164 -20.96 1.80 -4.74
N ALA A 165 -19.97 1.05 -5.25
CA ALA A 165 -18.55 1.29 -4.96
C ALA A 165 -18.10 2.70 -5.37
N ASP A 166 -18.56 3.21 -6.50
CA ASP A 166 -18.22 4.54 -7.05
C ASP A 166 -18.88 5.72 -6.32
N THR A 167 -19.77 5.43 -5.37
CA THR A 167 -20.43 6.48 -4.56
C THR A 167 -19.66 6.74 -3.27
N ASP A 168 -19.87 7.92 -2.66
CA ASP A 168 -19.37 8.22 -1.31
C ASP A 168 -20.37 7.85 -0.20
N ALA A 169 -21.44 7.12 -0.53
CA ALA A 169 -22.44 6.68 0.44
C ALA A 169 -21.82 5.73 1.47
N ASN A 170 -22.29 5.85 2.72
CA ASN A 170 -21.98 4.90 3.77
C ASN A 170 -22.62 3.55 3.47
N ILE A 171 -21.92 2.47 3.72
CA ILE A 171 -22.40 1.11 3.48
C ILE A 171 -22.34 0.34 4.78
N LEU A 172 -23.47 -0.28 5.14
CA LEU A 172 -23.59 -1.20 6.27
C LEU A 172 -23.61 -2.64 5.74
N ILE A 173 -22.62 -3.43 6.15
CA ILE A 173 -22.47 -4.84 5.74
C ILE A 173 -22.94 -5.71 6.91
N LEU A 174 -24.02 -6.45 6.68
CA LEU A 174 -24.60 -7.36 7.67
C LEU A 174 -24.29 -8.81 7.28
N GLY A 175 -24.06 -9.65 8.27
CA GLY A 175 -23.85 -11.08 8.05
C GLY A 175 -23.25 -11.76 9.26
N GLU A 176 -23.43 -13.07 9.36
CA GLU A 176 -22.87 -13.88 10.45
C GLU A 176 -21.33 -13.77 10.51
N SER A 177 -20.76 -14.18 11.66
CA SER A 177 -19.29 -14.23 11.79
C SER A 177 -18.70 -15.19 10.73
N GLY A 178 -17.58 -14.79 10.13
CA GLY A 178 -16.89 -15.60 9.11
C GLY A 178 -17.51 -15.58 7.69
N THR A 179 -18.56 -14.78 7.43
CA THR A 179 -19.16 -14.69 6.08
C THR A 179 -18.33 -13.94 5.04
N GLY A 180 -17.28 -13.22 5.48
CA GLY A 180 -16.40 -12.46 4.58
C GLY A 180 -16.71 -10.96 4.52
N LYS A 181 -17.32 -10.37 5.57
CA LYS A 181 -17.64 -8.94 5.65
C LYS A 181 -16.42 -8.05 5.40
N GLY A 182 -15.27 -8.38 6.00
CA GLY A 182 -14.01 -7.65 5.82
C GLY A 182 -13.47 -7.75 4.40
N GLU A 183 -13.57 -8.91 3.75
CA GLU A 183 -13.13 -9.08 2.36
C GLU A 183 -14.03 -8.28 1.40
N LEU A 184 -15.36 -8.27 1.63
CA LEU A 184 -16.27 -7.46 0.84
C LEU A 184 -16.00 -5.96 1.02
N SER A 185 -15.74 -5.49 2.24
CA SER A 185 -15.42 -4.07 2.51
C SER A 185 -14.15 -3.62 1.76
N ARG A 186 -13.13 -4.47 1.74
CA ARG A 186 -11.89 -4.24 1.00
C ARG A 186 -12.12 -4.22 -0.51
N ALA A 187 -12.95 -5.13 -1.03
CA ALA A 187 -13.32 -5.15 -2.44
C ALA A 187 -14.08 -3.89 -2.85
N ILE A 188 -15.05 -3.43 -2.05
CA ILE A 188 -15.76 -2.18 -2.29
C ILE A 188 -14.80 -0.99 -2.36
N HIS A 189 -13.82 -0.92 -1.46
CA HIS A 189 -12.79 0.12 -1.52
C HIS A 189 -11.98 0.04 -2.81
N ASN A 190 -11.51 -1.16 -3.20
CA ASN A 190 -10.71 -1.37 -4.40
C ASN A 190 -11.47 -1.07 -5.70
N TRP A 191 -12.79 -1.25 -5.74
CA TRP A 191 -13.63 -0.88 -6.86
C TRP A 191 -14.03 0.61 -6.87
N SER A 192 -13.72 1.36 -5.82
CA SER A 192 -14.11 2.75 -5.66
C SER A 192 -13.11 3.72 -6.32
N ARG A 193 -13.53 4.99 -6.45
CA ARG A 193 -12.64 6.08 -6.86
C ARG A 193 -11.51 6.34 -5.86
N ARG A 194 -11.64 5.83 -4.63
CA ARG A 194 -10.64 5.95 -3.55
C ARG A 194 -9.68 4.76 -3.47
N SER A 195 -9.68 3.85 -4.47
CA SER A 195 -8.89 2.61 -4.49
C SER A 195 -7.37 2.80 -4.30
N LYS A 196 -6.84 3.96 -4.69
CA LYS A 196 -5.42 4.32 -4.50
C LYS A 196 -5.13 5.08 -3.20
N LYS A 197 -6.15 5.27 -2.36
CA LYS A 197 -6.05 5.98 -1.08
C LYS A 197 -6.02 4.98 0.08
N ALA A 198 -5.83 5.46 1.31
CA ALA A 198 -5.77 4.62 2.48
C ALA A 198 -7.08 3.85 2.73
N PHE A 199 -6.96 2.57 3.07
CA PHE A 199 -8.02 1.74 3.63
C PHE A 199 -7.65 1.38 5.06
N ILE A 200 -8.29 2.04 6.01
CA ILE A 200 -7.99 1.90 7.44
C ILE A 200 -9.09 1.10 8.11
N THR A 201 -8.71 0.09 8.88
CA THR A 201 -9.65 -0.78 9.61
C THR A 201 -9.56 -0.53 11.10
N ILE A 202 -10.71 -0.47 11.76
CA ILE A 202 -10.86 -0.53 13.22
C ILE A 202 -11.75 -1.71 13.56
N ASN A 203 -11.28 -2.58 14.47
CA ASN A 203 -12.05 -3.66 15.04
C ASN A 203 -12.60 -3.22 16.42
N CYS A 204 -13.91 -3.00 16.49
CA CYS A 204 -14.56 -2.39 17.65
C CYS A 204 -14.47 -3.23 18.93
N PRO A 205 -14.61 -4.59 18.92
CA PRO A 205 -14.53 -5.40 20.14
C PRO A 205 -13.17 -5.42 20.83
N SER A 206 -12.09 -5.07 20.14
CA SER A 206 -10.72 -5.30 20.61
C SER A 206 -10.21 -4.27 21.62
N LEU A 207 -10.95 -3.16 21.85
CA LEU A 207 -10.47 -2.01 22.62
C LEU A 207 -11.48 -1.58 23.71
N SER A 208 -10.95 -1.12 24.87
CA SER A 208 -11.78 -0.40 25.85
C SER A 208 -12.23 0.96 25.29
N ALA A 209 -13.29 1.56 25.87
CA ALA A 209 -13.84 2.81 25.37
C ALA A 209 -12.79 3.94 25.25
N ASP A 210 -11.94 4.11 26.27
CA ASP A 210 -10.90 5.15 26.28
C ASP A 210 -9.83 4.91 25.20
N LEU A 211 -9.43 3.65 25.02
CA LEU A 211 -8.49 3.28 23.97
C LEU A 211 -9.12 3.41 22.58
N MET A 212 -10.40 3.09 22.44
CA MET A 212 -11.14 3.24 21.18
C MET A 212 -11.20 4.70 20.75
N GLU A 213 -11.48 5.62 21.68
CA GLU A 213 -11.50 7.06 21.37
C GLU A 213 -10.13 7.56 20.90
N SER A 214 -9.09 7.17 21.64
CA SER A 214 -7.70 7.51 21.30
C SER A 214 -7.24 6.91 19.97
N GLU A 215 -7.57 5.65 19.66
CA GLU A 215 -7.26 5.02 18.38
C GLU A 215 -8.01 5.68 17.23
N LEU A 216 -9.31 5.95 17.41
CA LEU A 216 -10.15 6.50 16.33
C LEU A 216 -9.78 7.96 16.01
N PHE A 217 -9.74 8.82 17.03
CA PHE A 217 -9.58 10.27 16.85
C PHE A 217 -8.16 10.80 17.13
N GLY A 218 -7.31 9.98 17.80
CA GLY A 218 -5.99 10.40 18.26
C GLY A 218 -6.02 11.12 19.62
N HIS A 219 -4.86 11.35 20.17
CA HIS A 219 -4.71 12.05 21.43
C HIS A 219 -3.49 12.97 21.44
N ASN A 220 -3.53 14.00 22.28
CA ASN A 220 -2.38 14.83 22.62
C ASN A 220 -1.64 14.24 23.82
N ARG A 221 -0.35 14.54 23.91
CA ARG A 221 0.47 14.20 25.09
C ARG A 221 -0.20 14.69 26.37
N GLY A 222 -0.31 13.81 27.36
CA GLY A 222 -0.94 14.11 28.65
C GLY A 222 -2.47 14.04 28.67
N ALA A 223 -3.13 13.60 27.61
CA ALA A 223 -4.58 13.50 27.53
C ALA A 223 -5.19 12.49 28.53
N PHE A 224 -4.42 11.45 28.89
CA PHE A 224 -4.77 10.45 29.90
C PHE A 224 -3.51 9.86 30.53
N THR A 225 -3.65 9.10 31.62
CA THR A 225 -2.54 8.41 32.30
C THR A 225 -1.90 7.40 31.36
N GLY A 226 -0.66 7.66 30.90
CA GLY A 226 0.05 6.84 29.91
C GLY A 226 0.20 7.48 28.53
N ALA A 227 -0.43 8.63 28.26
CA ALA A 227 -0.24 9.39 27.01
C ALA A 227 1.11 10.13 27.02
N THR A 228 2.21 9.42 26.77
CA THR A 228 3.57 9.97 26.77
C THR A 228 3.89 10.77 25.51
N GLU A 229 3.24 10.46 24.39
CA GLU A 229 3.39 11.11 23.09
C GLU A 229 2.04 11.47 22.50
N SER A 230 2.02 12.36 21.51
CA SER A 230 0.80 12.66 20.74
C SER A 230 0.66 11.69 19.57
N THR A 231 -0.52 11.13 19.37
CA THR A 231 -0.78 10.17 18.30
C THR A 231 -1.85 10.66 17.34
N LEU A 232 -1.62 10.44 16.03
CA LEU A 232 -2.62 10.65 15.00
C LEU A 232 -3.63 9.50 15.02
N GLY A 233 -4.93 9.84 15.08
CA GLY A 233 -6.00 8.83 15.02
C GLY A 233 -6.19 8.20 13.64
N ARG A 234 -6.93 7.08 13.63
CA ARG A 234 -7.29 6.34 12.40
C ARG A 234 -8.09 7.20 11.42
N VAL A 235 -8.94 8.11 11.92
CA VAL A 235 -9.66 9.09 11.10
C VAL A 235 -8.70 9.96 10.29
N ASN A 236 -7.63 10.45 10.93
CA ASN A 236 -6.63 11.25 10.21
C ASN A 236 -5.84 10.43 9.19
N GLN A 237 -5.51 9.17 9.52
CA GLN A 237 -4.82 8.25 8.60
C GLN A 237 -5.69 7.88 7.39
N ALA A 238 -7.01 7.88 7.55
CA ALA A 238 -7.99 7.56 6.50
C ALA A 238 -8.37 8.78 5.64
N ASP A 239 -7.81 9.95 5.88
CA ASP A 239 -8.20 11.17 5.15
C ASP A 239 -7.99 11.03 3.64
N GLY A 240 -9.02 11.40 2.87
CA GLY A 240 -9.13 11.17 1.42
C GLY A 240 -9.40 9.71 1.04
N GLY A 241 -9.46 8.78 1.99
CA GLY A 241 -9.60 7.32 1.80
C GLY A 241 -10.89 6.74 2.38
N THR A 242 -10.80 5.54 2.94
CA THR A 242 -11.92 4.77 3.50
C THR A 242 -11.60 4.29 4.90
N LEU A 243 -12.53 4.47 5.84
CA LEU A 243 -12.48 3.89 7.18
C LEU A 243 -13.49 2.74 7.25
N PHE A 244 -13.00 1.57 7.59
CA PHE A 244 -13.82 0.39 7.84
C PHE A 244 -13.95 0.13 9.33
N LEU A 245 -15.20 0.18 9.83
CA LEU A 245 -15.58 -0.09 11.22
C LEU A 245 -16.10 -1.52 11.29
N ASP A 246 -15.25 -2.45 11.72
CA ASP A 246 -15.61 -3.86 11.85
C ASP A 246 -16.26 -4.12 13.20
N GLU A 247 -17.35 -4.89 13.20
CA GLU A 247 -18.20 -5.20 14.34
C GLU A 247 -18.70 -3.92 15.06
N ILE A 248 -19.30 -3.00 14.26
CA ILE A 248 -19.79 -1.69 14.75
C ILE A 248 -20.85 -1.81 15.86
N GLY A 249 -21.54 -2.94 15.96
CA GLY A 249 -22.49 -3.20 17.03
C GLY A 249 -21.86 -3.17 18.42
N ASP A 250 -20.57 -3.50 18.53
CA ASP A 250 -19.81 -3.45 19.79
C ASP A 250 -19.19 -2.07 20.07
N PHE A 251 -19.47 -1.06 19.25
CA PHE A 251 -18.92 0.28 19.44
C PHE A 251 -19.49 0.94 20.70
N PRO A 252 -18.63 1.44 21.61
CA PRO A 252 -19.07 1.94 22.91
C PRO A 252 -20.13 3.02 22.82
N LEU A 253 -21.24 2.87 23.55
CA LEU A 253 -22.38 3.79 23.54
C LEU A 253 -21.96 5.24 23.84
N ALA A 254 -21.03 5.43 24.78
CA ALA A 254 -20.52 6.75 25.14
C ALA A 254 -19.80 7.48 24.00
N LEU A 255 -19.27 6.76 23.02
CA LEU A 255 -18.52 7.31 21.87
C LEU A 255 -19.39 7.47 20.61
N GLN A 256 -20.59 6.88 20.58
CA GLN A 256 -21.48 6.96 19.42
C GLN A 256 -21.85 8.40 19.04
N PRO A 257 -22.05 9.36 19.96
CA PRO A 257 -22.28 10.77 19.60
C PRO A 257 -21.10 11.41 18.85
N LYS A 258 -19.86 11.07 19.23
CA LYS A 258 -18.65 11.60 18.58
C LYS A 258 -18.49 11.02 17.18
N LEU A 259 -18.75 9.72 17.03
CA LEU A 259 -18.75 9.05 15.73
C LEU A 259 -19.84 9.61 14.82
N LEU A 260 -21.05 9.87 15.35
CA LEU A 260 -22.14 10.47 14.61
C LEU A 260 -21.75 11.86 14.07
N ARG A 261 -21.20 12.75 14.91
CA ARG A 261 -20.70 14.07 14.50
C ARG A 261 -19.67 13.93 13.37
N PHE A 262 -18.73 13.02 13.51
CA PHE A 262 -17.74 12.78 12.47
C PHE A 262 -18.36 12.31 11.13
N ILE A 263 -19.32 11.39 11.17
CA ILE A 263 -19.99 10.91 9.95
C ILE A 263 -20.79 12.01 9.27
N GLN A 264 -21.46 12.88 10.05
CA GLN A 264 -22.32 13.95 9.55
C GLN A 264 -21.54 15.16 9.02
N ASP A 265 -20.61 15.65 9.85
CA ASP A 265 -19.99 16.97 9.65
C ASP A 265 -18.55 16.83 9.13
N LYS A 266 -18.01 15.60 9.12
CA LYS A 266 -16.60 15.31 8.84
C LYS A 266 -15.63 15.99 9.82
N GLU A 267 -16.15 16.35 11.01
CA GLU A 267 -15.43 17.03 12.07
C GLU A 267 -15.15 16.10 13.25
N TYR A 268 -13.97 16.26 13.83
CA TYR A 268 -13.55 15.51 15.01
C TYR A 268 -12.54 16.30 15.85
N GLU A 269 -12.39 15.91 17.10
CA GLU A 269 -11.40 16.44 18.04
C GLU A 269 -10.55 15.31 18.59
N ARG A 270 -9.27 15.58 18.86
CA ARG A 270 -8.40 14.62 19.54
C ARG A 270 -8.67 14.61 21.03
N VAL A 271 -8.41 13.50 21.68
CA VAL A 271 -8.51 13.43 23.16
C VAL A 271 -7.52 14.42 23.79
N GLY A 272 -8.01 15.28 24.66
CA GLY A 272 -7.22 16.33 25.31
C GLY A 272 -6.89 17.55 24.41
N ASP A 273 -7.58 17.72 23.28
CA ASP A 273 -7.39 18.87 22.38
C ASP A 273 -8.75 19.41 21.90
N PRO A 274 -9.14 20.64 22.24
CA PRO A 274 -10.42 21.22 21.83
C PRO A 274 -10.43 21.72 20.36
N VAL A 275 -9.33 21.58 19.64
CA VAL A 275 -9.24 22.03 18.25
C VAL A 275 -10.02 21.09 17.33
N THR A 276 -11.08 21.61 16.72
CA THR A 276 -11.87 20.88 15.72
C THR A 276 -11.05 20.72 14.44
N ARG A 277 -11.00 19.49 13.94
CA ARG A 277 -10.34 19.08 12.71
C ARG A 277 -11.35 18.50 11.73
N ARG A 278 -11.00 18.49 10.46
CA ARG A 278 -11.80 17.87 9.40
C ARG A 278 -11.02 16.79 8.68
N ALA A 279 -11.72 15.72 8.28
CA ALA A 279 -11.19 14.67 7.41
C ALA A 279 -12.29 14.16 6.46
N ASP A 280 -11.95 14.07 5.17
CA ASP A 280 -12.86 13.53 4.16
C ASP A 280 -12.69 12.01 4.06
N VAL A 281 -13.49 11.28 4.79
CA VAL A 281 -13.40 9.83 4.90
C VAL A 281 -14.71 9.18 4.47
N ARG A 282 -14.63 8.18 3.57
CA ARG A 282 -15.75 7.28 3.28
C ARG A 282 -15.88 6.24 4.38
N ILE A 283 -17.10 5.97 4.86
CA ILE A 283 -17.37 5.02 5.94
C ILE A 283 -17.95 3.73 5.38
N LEU A 284 -17.33 2.61 5.72
CA LEU A 284 -17.91 1.26 5.61
C LEU A 284 -18.03 0.71 7.02
N ALA A 285 -19.16 0.09 7.36
CA ALA A 285 -19.38 -0.53 8.67
C ALA A 285 -19.85 -1.97 8.49
N ALA A 286 -19.46 -2.86 9.40
CA ALA A 286 -19.90 -4.24 9.37
C ALA A 286 -20.31 -4.71 10.78
N THR A 287 -21.28 -5.60 10.86
CA THR A 287 -21.67 -6.28 12.10
C THR A 287 -22.41 -7.59 11.84
N ASN A 288 -22.35 -8.49 12.82
CA ASN A 288 -23.19 -9.68 12.90
C ASN A 288 -24.40 -9.49 13.83
N LEU A 289 -24.49 -8.35 14.54
CA LEU A 289 -25.52 -8.05 15.49
C LEU A 289 -26.74 -7.36 14.84
N ASN A 290 -27.92 -7.55 15.42
CA ASN A 290 -29.13 -6.85 15.02
C ASN A 290 -29.14 -5.44 15.63
N LEU A 291 -28.71 -4.44 14.85
CA LEU A 291 -28.64 -3.05 15.33
C LEU A 291 -30.00 -2.46 15.69
N GLU A 292 -31.09 -2.85 15.00
CA GLU A 292 -32.45 -2.39 15.34
C GLU A 292 -32.91 -2.87 16.72
N GLU A 293 -32.55 -4.09 17.06
CA GLU A 293 -32.81 -4.63 18.40
C GLU A 293 -31.96 -3.93 19.46
N MET A 294 -30.70 -3.68 19.17
CA MET A 294 -29.80 -2.91 20.04
C MET A 294 -30.30 -1.47 20.27
N VAL A 295 -30.92 -0.85 19.26
CA VAL A 295 -31.58 0.46 19.45
C VAL A 295 -32.75 0.35 20.43
N ARG A 296 -33.57 -0.67 20.30
CA ARG A 296 -34.71 -0.90 21.26
C ARG A 296 -34.23 -1.17 22.67
N GLU A 297 -33.07 -1.80 22.81
CA GLU A 297 -32.45 -2.06 24.11
C GLU A 297 -31.63 -0.87 24.69
N GLY A 298 -31.53 0.24 23.93
CA GLY A 298 -30.74 1.42 24.33
C GLY A 298 -29.22 1.21 24.29
N LYS A 299 -28.73 0.18 23.60
CA LYS A 299 -27.31 -0.15 23.43
C LYS A 299 -26.69 0.51 22.19
N PHE A 300 -27.52 0.92 21.25
CA PHE A 300 -27.12 1.62 20.03
C PHE A 300 -28.03 2.80 19.76
N ARG A 301 -27.48 3.92 19.25
CA ARG A 301 -28.27 5.12 18.97
C ARG A 301 -28.96 4.99 17.62
N GLU A 302 -30.22 5.35 17.59
CA GLU A 302 -31.06 5.34 16.39
C GLU A 302 -30.53 6.31 15.30
N ASP A 303 -30.09 7.50 15.70
CA ASP A 303 -29.55 8.51 14.79
C ASP A 303 -28.25 8.07 14.11
N LEU A 304 -27.38 7.35 14.84
CA LEU A 304 -26.17 6.75 14.27
C LEU A 304 -26.51 5.63 13.29
N LEU A 305 -27.47 4.78 13.64
CA LEU A 305 -27.93 3.70 12.74
C LEU A 305 -28.42 4.27 11.40
N TYR A 306 -29.27 5.29 11.40
CA TYR A 306 -29.74 5.92 10.17
C TYR A 306 -28.60 6.51 9.30
N ARG A 307 -27.55 7.02 9.91
CA ARG A 307 -26.41 7.58 9.18
C ARG A 307 -25.45 6.52 8.64
N LEU A 308 -25.36 5.38 9.27
CA LEU A 308 -24.57 4.24 8.80
C LEU A 308 -25.31 3.44 7.73
N ASN A 309 -26.64 3.27 7.91
CA ASN A 309 -27.49 2.42 7.10
C ASN A 309 -28.06 3.17 5.87
N VAL A 310 -27.18 3.78 5.06
CA VAL A 310 -27.60 4.40 3.78
C VAL A 310 -27.78 3.32 2.71
N ILE A 311 -26.86 2.37 2.65
CA ILE A 311 -26.95 1.19 1.78
C ILE A 311 -26.61 -0.02 2.62
N THR A 312 -27.51 -1.03 2.61
CA THR A 312 -27.31 -2.29 3.33
C THR A 312 -26.94 -3.41 2.37
N LEU A 313 -25.87 -4.15 2.71
CA LEU A 313 -25.48 -5.37 2.02
C LEU A 313 -25.55 -6.54 3.01
N ASN A 314 -26.42 -7.51 2.72
CA ASN A 314 -26.60 -8.71 3.55
C ASN A 314 -25.79 -9.88 2.96
N LEU A 315 -24.75 -10.33 3.66
CA LEU A 315 -23.96 -11.47 3.22
C LEU A 315 -24.63 -12.78 3.66
N PRO A 316 -24.98 -13.66 2.71
CA PRO A 316 -25.53 -14.96 3.06
C PRO A 316 -24.50 -15.81 3.81
N PRO A 317 -24.90 -16.58 4.82
CA PRO A 317 -24.03 -17.54 5.48
C PRO A 317 -23.64 -18.68 4.54
N MET A 318 -22.57 -19.41 4.84
CA MET A 318 -22.02 -20.44 3.95
C MET A 318 -23.02 -21.57 3.67
N ARG A 319 -23.91 -21.89 4.60
CA ARG A 319 -24.99 -22.89 4.40
C ARG A 319 -25.99 -22.49 3.30
N GLU A 320 -26.10 -21.23 2.96
CA GLU A 320 -26.98 -20.70 1.90
C GLU A 320 -26.24 -20.49 0.56
N ARG A 321 -24.93 -20.83 0.52
CA ARG A 321 -24.09 -20.76 -0.68
C ARG A 321 -23.20 -22.02 -0.85
N PRO A 322 -23.80 -23.21 -0.92
CA PRO A 322 -23.06 -24.47 -1.01
C PRO A 322 -22.15 -24.53 -2.24
N GLU A 323 -22.50 -23.84 -3.33
CA GLU A 323 -21.73 -23.77 -4.56
C GLU A 323 -20.34 -23.14 -4.35
N ASP A 324 -20.20 -22.28 -3.34
CA ASP A 324 -18.93 -21.60 -3.05
C ASP A 324 -17.99 -22.44 -2.19
N VAL A 325 -18.49 -23.47 -1.49
CA VAL A 325 -17.72 -24.23 -0.50
C VAL A 325 -16.47 -24.87 -1.13
N LEU A 326 -16.65 -25.57 -2.25
CA LEU A 326 -15.55 -26.26 -2.92
C LEU A 326 -14.50 -25.26 -3.43
N THR A 327 -14.96 -24.22 -4.10
CA THR A 327 -14.07 -23.18 -4.65
C THR A 327 -13.27 -22.47 -3.56
N LEU A 328 -13.90 -22.18 -2.42
CA LEU A 328 -13.22 -21.58 -1.28
C LEU A 328 -12.22 -22.55 -0.66
N ALA A 329 -12.57 -23.83 -0.52
CA ALA A 329 -11.66 -24.86 -0.01
C ALA A 329 -10.41 -25.01 -0.90
N GLU A 330 -10.58 -25.05 -2.23
CA GLU A 330 -9.49 -25.11 -3.20
C GLU A 330 -8.58 -23.87 -3.10
N ARG A 331 -9.16 -22.68 -2.98
CA ARG A 331 -8.40 -21.44 -2.81
C ARG A 331 -7.59 -21.41 -1.51
N PHE A 332 -8.19 -21.83 -0.40
CA PHE A 332 -7.48 -21.93 0.86
C PHE A 332 -6.36 -22.98 0.79
N LEU A 333 -6.62 -24.14 0.19
CA LEU A 333 -5.60 -25.14 -0.02
C LEU A 333 -4.43 -24.59 -0.83
N ALA A 334 -4.68 -23.96 -1.97
CA ALA A 334 -3.65 -23.34 -2.81
C ALA A 334 -2.85 -22.27 -2.05
N PHE A 335 -3.52 -21.43 -1.24
CA PHE A 335 -2.89 -20.43 -0.42
C PHE A 335 -1.94 -21.06 0.62
N PHE A 336 -2.40 -22.07 1.36
CA PHE A 336 -1.60 -22.73 2.39
C PHE A 336 -0.43 -23.55 1.81
N VAL A 337 -0.65 -24.26 0.69
CA VAL A 337 0.41 -24.95 -0.05
C VAL A 337 1.54 -23.98 -0.40
N LYS A 338 1.19 -22.80 -0.94
CA LYS A 338 2.18 -21.78 -1.28
C LYS A 338 2.88 -21.21 -0.03
N SER A 339 2.11 -20.93 1.02
CA SER A 339 2.63 -20.30 2.24
C SER A 339 3.55 -21.23 3.05
N TYR A 340 3.27 -22.53 3.05
CA TYR A 340 4.05 -23.51 3.80
C TYR A 340 5.06 -24.30 2.95
N GLY A 341 5.12 -24.05 1.63
CA GLY A 341 6.07 -24.70 0.71
C GLY A 341 5.89 -26.23 0.63
N ARG A 342 4.68 -26.74 0.91
CA ARG A 342 4.39 -28.19 0.84
C ARG A 342 3.63 -28.49 -0.44
N PRO A 343 3.95 -29.59 -1.16
CA PRO A 343 3.13 -30.03 -2.29
C PRO A 343 1.73 -30.41 -1.80
N ALA A 344 0.72 -30.13 -2.64
CA ALA A 344 -0.70 -30.50 -2.39
C ALA A 344 -0.89 -32.01 -2.51
#